data_48dc53853b83c1489ee160c908f301b1
#
_entry.id   48dc53853b83c1489ee160c908f301b1
#
_cell.length_a   1.000
_cell.length_b   1.000
_cell.length_c   1.000
_cell.angle_alpha   90.00
_cell.angle_beta   90.00
_cell.angle_gamma   90.00
#
_symmetry.space_group_name_H-M   'P 1'
#
loop_
_entity.id
_entity.type
_entity.pdbx_description
1 polymer ?
#
loop_
_entity_poly.entity_id
_entity_poly.type
_entity_poly.pdbx_seq_one_letter_code
_entity_poly.pdbx_strand_id
1 'polypeptide(L)'
;DIIQFLGASKKFEGLKRPILDNQDLEISKGDRIGIVGGNGQGKTTLLKLITGDEVIDSGSRDLAPGAIIGYYHQDHRTLDFKLNAVKQVELLRPDMSYGEIRAALGRFQFAKEQVDTPLGKLSGGERARIALLKILLEENNLLLLDEPTNHLDMDAKETLEEALTEYEGAIVTVSHDRWFLDQIVNQIWELQDGIVTKYYGNYTDYIR
;
A
#
# COMPACT_ATOMS: atom_id res chain seq x y z
N ASP A 1 -18.52 -4.15 1.64
CA ASP A 1 -17.35 -4.76 0.98
C ASP A 1 -16.82 -3.78 -0.06
N ILE A 2 -15.50 -3.76 -0.23
CA ILE A 2 -14.84 -2.96 -1.27
C ILE A 2 -14.50 -3.85 -2.46
N ILE A 3 -13.96 -5.04 -2.19
CA ILE A 3 -13.64 -6.05 -3.18
C ILE A 3 -13.92 -7.44 -2.63
N GLN A 4 -14.38 -8.33 -3.50
CA GLN A 4 -14.64 -9.73 -3.19
C GLN A 4 -14.04 -10.64 -4.28
N PHE A 5 -13.37 -11.69 -3.84
CA PHE A 5 -12.97 -12.81 -4.69
C PHE A 5 -13.73 -14.06 -4.28
N LEU A 6 -14.26 -14.81 -5.24
CA LEU A 6 -14.92 -16.09 -5.03
C LEU A 6 -14.26 -17.16 -5.89
N GLY A 7 -13.75 -18.21 -5.24
CA GLY A 7 -13.08 -19.32 -5.90
C GLY A 7 -11.89 -18.90 -6.76
N ALA A 8 -11.18 -17.86 -6.36
CA ALA A 8 -10.11 -17.27 -7.16
C ALA A 8 -8.87 -18.15 -7.19
N SER A 9 -8.35 -18.38 -8.38
CA SER A 9 -7.09 -19.09 -8.60
C SER A 9 -6.18 -18.33 -9.54
N LYS A 10 -4.87 -18.41 -9.29
CA LYS A 10 -3.82 -17.84 -10.13
C LYS A 10 -2.58 -18.72 -10.13
N LYS A 11 -2.12 -19.11 -11.29
CA LYS A 11 -0.87 -19.87 -11.47
C LYS A 11 -0.07 -19.31 -12.62
N PHE A 12 1.21 -19.09 -12.42
CA PHE A 12 2.12 -18.71 -13.50
C PHE A 12 2.74 -19.97 -14.13
N GLU A 13 2.99 -19.87 -15.43
CA GLU A 13 3.69 -20.91 -16.18
C GLU A 13 5.06 -21.20 -15.56
N GLY A 14 5.41 -22.47 -15.46
CA GLY A 14 6.68 -22.92 -14.86
C GLY A 14 6.68 -23.05 -13.34
N LEU A 15 5.68 -22.54 -12.63
CA LEU A 15 5.56 -22.77 -11.20
C LEU A 15 4.92 -24.13 -10.89
N LYS A 16 5.47 -24.82 -9.88
CA LYS A 16 4.90 -26.11 -9.44
C LYS A 16 3.57 -25.95 -8.72
N ARG A 17 3.39 -24.85 -8.00
CA ARG A 17 2.21 -24.55 -7.19
C ARG A 17 1.56 -23.23 -7.63
N PRO A 18 0.23 -23.10 -7.47
CA PRO A 18 -0.43 -21.84 -7.75
C PRO A 18 -0.03 -20.78 -6.70
N ILE A 19 -0.10 -19.52 -7.13
CA ILE A 19 0.02 -18.36 -6.22
C ILE A 19 -1.23 -18.21 -5.36
N LEU A 20 -2.39 -18.55 -5.93
CA LEU A 20 -3.69 -18.55 -5.27
C LEU A 20 -4.48 -19.76 -5.77
N ASP A 21 -5.07 -20.53 -4.87
CA ASP A 21 -5.77 -21.77 -5.19
C ASP A 21 -7.17 -21.78 -4.59
N ASN A 22 -8.17 -21.54 -5.44
CA ASN A 22 -9.60 -21.59 -5.12
C ASN A 22 -9.94 -20.85 -3.81
N GLN A 23 -9.54 -19.60 -3.70
CA GLN A 23 -9.70 -18.81 -2.48
C GLN A 23 -10.89 -17.85 -2.54
N ASP A 24 -11.62 -17.75 -1.44
CA ASP A 24 -12.61 -16.72 -1.18
C ASP A 24 -12.00 -15.65 -0.28
N LEU A 25 -11.91 -14.42 -0.79
CA LEU A 25 -11.31 -13.29 -0.10
C LEU A 25 -12.24 -12.09 -0.18
N GLU A 26 -12.30 -11.34 0.89
CA GLU A 26 -13.13 -10.14 0.98
C GLU A 26 -12.39 -9.05 1.76
N ILE A 27 -12.46 -7.82 1.26
CA ILE A 27 -11.92 -6.65 1.92
C ILE A 27 -13.07 -5.65 2.08
N SER A 28 -13.33 -5.27 3.32
CA SER A 28 -14.39 -4.35 3.71
C SER A 28 -13.83 -3.03 4.23
N LYS A 29 -14.68 -2.00 4.26
CA LYS A 29 -14.31 -0.72 4.85
C LYS A 29 -13.83 -0.90 6.30
N GLY A 30 -12.71 -0.28 6.64
CA GLY A 30 -12.10 -0.37 7.96
C GLY A 30 -11.19 -1.58 8.17
N ASP A 31 -11.11 -2.51 7.22
CA ASP A 31 -10.15 -3.60 7.29
C ASP A 31 -8.71 -3.07 7.24
N ARG A 32 -7.87 -3.63 8.07
CA ARG A 32 -6.45 -3.34 8.17
C ARG A 32 -5.65 -4.63 8.11
N ILE A 33 -5.30 -5.05 6.89
CA ILE A 33 -4.80 -6.39 6.62
C ILE A 33 -3.30 -6.34 6.38
N GLY A 34 -2.55 -7.16 7.13
CA GLY A 34 -1.15 -7.45 6.85
C GLY A 34 -1.02 -8.79 6.14
N ILE A 35 -0.42 -8.81 4.95
CA ILE A 35 -0.12 -10.04 4.22
C ILE A 35 1.28 -10.49 4.63
N VAL A 36 1.37 -11.71 5.13
CA VAL A 36 2.62 -12.35 5.51
C VAL A 36 2.81 -13.67 4.76
N GLY A 37 4.04 -14.13 4.69
CA GLY A 37 4.41 -15.37 4.02
C GLY A 37 5.86 -15.33 3.60
N GLY A 38 6.43 -16.49 3.27
CA GLY A 38 7.80 -16.58 2.79
C GLY A 38 8.03 -15.85 1.47
N ASN A 39 9.29 -15.61 1.14
CA ASN A 39 9.66 -15.06 -0.15
C ASN A 39 9.23 -16.01 -1.27
N GLY A 40 8.68 -15.46 -2.37
CA GLY A 40 8.20 -16.23 -3.50
C GLY A 40 6.83 -16.89 -3.31
N GLN A 41 6.12 -16.63 -2.21
CA GLN A 41 4.75 -17.14 -2.01
C GLN A 41 3.69 -16.36 -2.81
N GLY A 42 4.03 -15.19 -3.35
CA GLY A 42 3.12 -14.42 -4.20
C GLY A 42 2.44 -13.25 -3.51
N LYS A 43 3.00 -12.72 -2.44
CA LYS A 43 2.43 -11.56 -1.72
C LYS A 43 2.22 -10.34 -2.64
N THR A 44 3.24 -9.96 -3.40
CA THR A 44 3.13 -8.86 -4.37
C THR A 44 2.12 -9.18 -5.48
N THR A 45 2.07 -10.43 -5.94
CA THR A 45 1.08 -10.87 -6.92
C THR A 45 -0.34 -10.75 -6.38
N LEU A 46 -0.57 -11.09 -5.11
CA LEU A 46 -1.87 -10.92 -4.47
C LEU A 46 -2.29 -9.43 -4.46
N LEU A 47 -1.39 -8.51 -4.18
CA LEU A 47 -1.68 -7.08 -4.32
C LEU A 47 -2.06 -6.69 -5.75
N LYS A 48 -1.36 -7.22 -6.75
CA LYS A 48 -1.68 -6.98 -8.17
C LYS A 48 -3.01 -7.59 -8.60
N LEU A 49 -3.40 -8.73 -8.04
CA LEU A 49 -4.74 -9.29 -8.25
C LEU A 49 -5.83 -8.38 -7.66
N ILE A 50 -5.55 -7.75 -6.52
CA ILE A 50 -6.47 -6.78 -5.91
C ILE A 50 -6.60 -5.54 -6.77
N THR A 51 -5.52 -4.98 -7.29
CA THR A 51 -5.57 -3.82 -8.21
C THR A 51 -6.21 -4.13 -9.56
N GLY A 52 -6.10 -5.37 -10.01
CA GLY A 52 -6.47 -5.79 -11.37
C GLY A 52 -5.32 -5.69 -12.38
N ASP A 53 -4.10 -5.34 -11.95
CA ASP A 53 -2.90 -5.36 -12.79
C ASP A 53 -2.52 -6.79 -13.20
N GLU A 54 -2.88 -7.77 -12.37
CA GLU A 54 -2.88 -9.19 -12.70
C GLU A 54 -4.31 -9.73 -12.70
N VAL A 55 -4.59 -10.68 -13.59
CA VAL A 55 -5.91 -11.28 -13.74
C VAL A 55 -5.90 -12.69 -13.14
N ILE A 56 -6.96 -13.05 -12.42
CA ILE A 56 -7.18 -14.43 -11.93
C ILE A 56 -7.42 -15.36 -13.12
N ASP A 57 -7.03 -16.62 -12.98
CA ASP A 57 -7.23 -17.63 -14.03
C ASP A 57 -8.64 -18.22 -13.96
N SER A 58 -9.23 -18.32 -12.78
CA SER A 58 -10.59 -18.79 -12.54
C SER A 58 -11.20 -18.16 -11.30
N GLY A 59 -12.50 -18.27 -11.15
CA GLY A 59 -13.27 -17.63 -10.10
C GLY A 59 -13.77 -16.25 -10.53
N SER A 60 -14.20 -15.43 -9.55
CA SER A 60 -14.63 -14.05 -9.79
C SER A 60 -13.85 -13.05 -8.94
N ARG A 61 -13.75 -11.84 -9.46
CA ARG A 61 -13.23 -10.65 -8.77
C ARG A 61 -14.24 -9.52 -8.97
N ASP A 62 -14.88 -9.12 -7.91
CA ASP A 62 -15.94 -8.14 -7.95
C ASP A 62 -15.57 -6.92 -7.11
N LEU A 63 -15.60 -5.74 -7.74
CA LEU A 63 -15.43 -4.46 -7.08
C LEU A 63 -16.77 -3.85 -6.74
N ALA A 64 -16.92 -3.34 -5.54
CA ALA A 64 -18.09 -2.54 -5.17
C ALA A 64 -18.16 -1.24 -5.98
N PRO A 65 -19.38 -0.75 -6.27
CA PRO A 65 -19.53 0.59 -6.85
C PRO A 65 -18.85 1.64 -5.96
N GLY A 66 -18.03 2.49 -6.57
CA GLY A 66 -17.30 3.53 -5.84
C GLY A 66 -15.96 3.06 -5.20
N ALA A 67 -15.56 1.81 -5.41
CA ALA A 67 -14.21 1.37 -4.99
C ALA A 67 -13.13 2.12 -5.77
N ILE A 68 -12.25 2.81 -5.05
CA ILE A 68 -11.09 3.52 -5.61
C ILE A 68 -9.85 3.01 -4.89
N ILE A 69 -8.97 2.36 -5.63
CA ILE A 69 -7.77 1.69 -5.10
C ILE A 69 -6.54 2.55 -5.33
N GLY A 70 -5.84 2.90 -4.25
CA GLY A 70 -4.51 3.48 -4.29
C GLY A 70 -3.44 2.39 -4.09
N TYR A 71 -2.37 2.43 -4.89
CA TYR A 71 -1.29 1.46 -4.78
C TYR A 71 0.08 2.15 -4.69
N TYR A 72 0.78 1.91 -3.59
CA TYR A 72 2.15 2.34 -3.41
C TYR A 72 3.11 1.32 -4.00
N HIS A 73 3.81 1.73 -5.07
CA HIS A 73 4.86 0.95 -5.71
C HIS A 73 6.24 1.31 -5.15
N GLN A 74 7.07 0.32 -4.89
CA GLN A 74 8.46 0.54 -4.45
C GLN A 74 9.32 1.31 -5.46
N ASP A 75 9.02 1.19 -6.75
CA ASP A 75 9.79 1.82 -7.83
C ASP A 75 9.38 3.27 -8.14
N HIS A 76 8.42 3.82 -7.39
CA HIS A 76 7.95 5.21 -7.52
C HIS A 76 7.53 5.63 -8.95
N ARG A 77 6.98 4.68 -9.75
CA ARG A 77 6.57 4.91 -11.15
C ARG A 77 5.58 6.05 -11.34
N THR A 78 4.85 6.40 -10.28
CA THR A 78 3.81 7.43 -10.32
C THR A 78 4.36 8.85 -10.16
N LEU A 79 5.67 9.01 -9.94
CA LEU A 79 6.31 10.32 -9.76
C LEU A 79 6.88 10.85 -11.08
N ASP A 80 6.65 12.11 -11.36
CA ASP A 80 7.37 12.84 -12.41
C ASP A 80 8.66 13.44 -11.82
N PHE A 81 9.79 12.87 -12.16
CA PHE A 81 11.09 13.28 -11.62
C PHE A 81 11.58 14.65 -12.08
N LYS A 82 10.94 15.25 -13.08
CA LYS A 82 11.24 16.61 -13.54
C LYS A 82 10.60 17.68 -12.67
N LEU A 83 9.54 17.34 -11.97
CA LEU A 83 8.81 18.25 -11.08
C LEU A 83 9.42 18.23 -9.67
N ASN A 84 9.24 19.32 -8.94
CA ASN A 84 9.52 19.37 -7.51
C ASN A 84 8.33 18.84 -6.68
N ALA A 85 8.53 18.68 -5.37
CA ALA A 85 7.51 18.12 -4.47
C ALA A 85 6.22 18.96 -4.44
N VAL A 86 6.34 20.28 -4.39
CA VAL A 86 5.19 21.20 -4.40
C VAL A 86 4.36 21.01 -5.65
N LYS A 87 5.01 20.95 -6.81
CA LYS A 87 4.31 20.81 -8.10
C LYS A 87 3.64 19.45 -8.27
N GLN A 88 4.25 18.39 -7.75
CA GLN A 88 3.63 17.06 -7.70
C GLN A 88 2.30 17.09 -6.96
N VAL A 89 2.28 17.71 -5.77
CA VAL A 89 1.07 17.80 -4.94
C VAL A 89 0.05 18.76 -5.57
N GLU A 90 0.49 19.90 -6.09
CA GLU A 90 -0.39 20.88 -6.74
C GLU A 90 -1.15 20.30 -7.93
N LEU A 91 -0.51 19.49 -8.75
CA LEU A 91 -1.17 18.81 -9.88
C LEU A 91 -2.18 17.77 -9.43
N LEU A 92 -1.91 17.09 -8.32
CA LEU A 92 -2.80 16.09 -7.76
C LEU A 92 -3.99 16.73 -7.03
N ARG A 93 -3.73 17.80 -6.29
CA ARG A 93 -4.70 18.48 -5.44
C ARG A 93 -4.72 19.98 -5.74
N PRO A 94 -5.29 20.37 -6.88
CA PRO A 94 -5.36 21.79 -7.27
C PRO A 94 -6.26 22.63 -6.34
N ASP A 95 -7.05 21.96 -5.50
CA ASP A 95 -7.88 22.56 -4.45
C ASP A 95 -7.08 23.00 -3.21
N MET A 96 -5.87 22.45 -3.01
CA MET A 96 -5.02 22.81 -1.87
C MET A 96 -4.28 24.11 -2.13
N SER A 97 -4.27 24.99 -1.13
CA SER A 97 -3.43 26.19 -1.13
C SER A 97 -1.95 25.82 -0.99
N TYR A 98 -1.10 26.72 -1.43
CA TYR A 98 0.36 26.56 -1.26
C TYR A 98 0.76 26.31 0.22
N GLY A 99 0.10 27.00 1.16
CA GLY A 99 0.32 26.81 2.60
C GLY A 99 -0.03 25.40 3.08
N GLU A 100 -1.16 24.85 2.62
CA GLU A 100 -1.57 23.48 2.93
C GLU A 100 -0.63 22.44 2.34
N ILE A 101 -0.17 22.64 1.11
CA ILE A 101 0.83 21.78 0.46
C ILE A 101 2.14 21.79 1.25
N ARG A 102 2.59 22.97 1.66
CA ARG A 102 3.82 23.12 2.47
C ARG A 102 3.68 22.47 3.83
N ALA A 103 2.52 22.58 4.48
CA ALA A 103 2.26 21.91 5.76
C ALA A 103 2.29 20.39 5.62
N ALA A 104 1.65 19.84 4.60
CA ALA A 104 1.67 18.40 4.30
C ALA A 104 3.10 17.90 4.05
N LEU A 105 3.89 18.60 3.24
CA LEU A 105 5.28 18.28 2.98
C LEU A 105 6.14 18.37 4.26
N GLY A 106 5.88 19.35 5.11
CA GLY A 106 6.56 19.52 6.39
C GLY A 106 6.32 18.35 7.36
N ARG A 107 5.11 17.79 7.38
CA ARG A 107 4.80 16.57 8.17
C ARG A 107 5.65 15.38 7.74
N PHE A 108 5.96 15.26 6.44
CA PHE A 108 6.85 14.24 5.88
C PHE A 108 8.31 14.69 5.84
N GLN A 109 8.67 15.71 6.64
CA GLN A 109 10.03 16.16 6.89
C GLN A 109 10.76 16.74 5.66
N PHE A 110 10.04 17.41 4.77
CA PHE A 110 10.64 18.16 3.70
C PHE A 110 10.99 19.58 4.16
N ALA A 111 12.30 19.88 4.20
CA ALA A 111 12.81 21.22 4.48
C ALA A 111 12.55 22.19 3.30
N LYS A 112 12.67 23.49 3.60
CA LYS A 112 12.39 24.55 2.60
C LYS A 112 13.13 24.35 1.27
N GLU A 113 14.38 23.95 1.32
CA GLU A 113 15.23 23.81 0.12
C GLU A 113 14.86 22.54 -0.69
N GLN A 114 14.35 21.51 -0.01
CA GLN A 114 14.00 20.23 -0.64
C GLN A 114 12.72 20.30 -1.47
N VAL A 115 11.75 21.15 -1.05
CA VAL A 115 10.45 21.23 -1.73
C VAL A 115 10.54 21.83 -3.13
N ASP A 116 11.54 22.66 -3.38
CA ASP A 116 11.79 23.30 -4.68
C ASP A 116 12.78 22.52 -5.55
N THR A 117 13.38 21.45 -5.03
CA THR A 117 14.33 20.62 -5.76
C THR A 117 13.58 19.59 -6.64
N PRO A 118 13.95 19.44 -7.93
CA PRO A 118 13.37 18.39 -8.77
C PRO A 118 13.55 17.00 -8.14
N LEU A 119 12.51 16.17 -8.18
CA LEU A 119 12.50 14.85 -7.55
C LEU A 119 13.65 13.95 -8.03
N GLY A 120 14.08 14.10 -9.27
CA GLY A 120 15.21 13.36 -9.81
C GLY A 120 16.54 13.62 -9.09
N LYS A 121 16.67 14.73 -8.37
CA LYS A 121 17.86 15.10 -7.58
C LYS A 121 17.77 14.70 -6.11
N LEU A 122 16.63 14.22 -5.67
CA LEU A 122 16.41 13.76 -4.29
C LEU A 122 16.94 12.33 -4.09
N SER A 123 17.22 11.98 -2.84
CA SER A 123 17.60 10.61 -2.45
C SER A 123 16.43 9.64 -2.64
N GLY A 124 16.72 8.33 -2.62
CA GLY A 124 15.70 7.29 -2.68
C GLY A 124 14.70 7.38 -1.53
N GLY A 125 15.16 7.65 -0.30
CA GLY A 125 14.30 7.82 0.87
C GLY A 125 13.41 9.06 0.79
N GLU A 126 13.93 10.17 0.27
CA GLU A 126 13.14 11.38 0.05
C GLU A 126 12.07 11.17 -1.02
N ARG A 127 12.38 10.48 -2.12
CA ARG A 127 11.38 10.11 -3.14
C ARG A 127 10.33 9.19 -2.58
N ALA A 128 10.70 8.22 -1.74
CA ALA A 128 9.75 7.32 -1.08
C ALA A 128 8.75 8.10 -0.22
N ARG A 129 9.20 9.10 0.54
CA ARG A 129 8.34 9.96 1.34
C ARG A 129 7.35 10.76 0.48
N ILE A 130 7.79 11.30 -0.66
CA ILE A 130 6.90 11.98 -1.61
C ILE A 130 5.87 11.02 -2.20
N ALA A 131 6.27 9.83 -2.60
CA ALA A 131 5.37 8.82 -3.16
C ALA A 131 4.29 8.41 -2.15
N LEU A 132 4.65 8.24 -0.87
CA LEU A 132 3.71 7.94 0.22
C LEU A 132 2.77 9.12 0.46
N LEU A 133 3.28 10.34 0.56
CA LEU A 133 2.45 11.52 0.71
C LEU A 133 1.46 11.66 -0.44
N LYS A 134 1.91 11.46 -1.67
CA LYS A 134 1.08 11.53 -2.87
C LYS A 134 -0.11 10.58 -2.76
N ILE A 135 0.13 9.31 -2.44
CA ILE A 135 -0.93 8.32 -2.37
C ILE A 135 -1.91 8.58 -1.21
N LEU A 136 -1.43 9.15 -0.11
CA LEU A 136 -2.29 9.54 1.02
C LEU A 136 -3.18 10.75 0.70
N LEU A 137 -2.75 11.61 -0.23
CA LEU A 137 -3.52 12.75 -0.70
C LEU A 137 -4.46 12.44 -1.87
N GLU A 138 -4.24 11.33 -2.58
CA GLU A 138 -5.13 10.85 -3.63
C GLU A 138 -6.49 10.43 -3.04
N GLU A 139 -7.53 10.61 -3.82
CA GLU A 139 -8.84 10.06 -3.46
C GLU A 139 -8.79 8.54 -3.62
N ASN A 140 -8.96 7.83 -2.52
CA ASN A 140 -9.07 6.37 -2.50
C ASN A 140 -9.79 5.91 -1.24
N ASN A 141 -10.31 4.67 -1.25
CA ASN A 141 -10.94 4.04 -0.09
C ASN A 141 -10.38 2.64 0.21
N LEU A 142 -9.42 2.20 -0.60
CA LEU A 142 -8.58 1.04 -0.35
C LEU A 142 -7.14 1.39 -0.70
N LEU A 143 -6.26 1.26 0.27
CA LEU A 143 -4.84 1.55 0.15
C LEU A 143 -4.04 0.25 0.17
N LEU A 144 -3.29 0.00 -0.90
CA LEU A 144 -2.37 -1.12 -0.99
C LEU A 144 -0.94 -0.62 -0.85
N LEU A 145 -0.21 -1.16 0.12
CA LEU A 145 1.15 -0.72 0.44
C LEU A 145 2.11 -1.93 0.37
N ASP A 146 3.03 -1.91 -0.59
CA ASP A 146 4.06 -2.95 -0.73
C ASP A 146 5.38 -2.46 -0.14
N GLU A 147 5.75 -3.00 1.03
CA GLU A 147 6.96 -2.63 1.79
C GLU A 147 7.10 -1.12 2.01
N PRO A 148 6.08 -0.43 2.58
CA PRO A 148 6.05 1.03 2.64
C PRO A 148 7.11 1.63 3.57
N THR A 149 7.65 0.86 4.50
CA THR A 149 8.67 1.35 5.45
C THR A 149 10.10 1.19 4.96
N ASN A 150 10.31 0.52 3.82
CA ASN A 150 11.64 0.40 3.22
C ASN A 150 12.21 1.78 2.89
N HIS A 151 13.47 1.99 3.22
CA HIS A 151 14.20 3.25 3.01
C HIS A 151 13.68 4.45 3.82
N LEU A 152 12.79 4.24 4.79
CA LEU A 152 12.35 5.28 5.72
C LEU A 152 13.22 5.26 6.99
N ASP A 153 13.59 6.45 7.48
CA ASP A 153 14.11 6.63 8.83
C ASP A 153 12.99 6.52 9.89
N MET A 154 13.34 6.55 11.16
CA MET A 154 12.38 6.41 12.26
C MET A 154 11.30 7.48 12.22
N ASP A 155 11.69 8.74 12.03
CA ASP A 155 10.74 9.86 12.03
C ASP A 155 9.75 9.77 10.86
N ALA A 156 10.21 9.34 9.69
CA ALA A 156 9.34 9.11 8.54
C ALA A 156 8.39 7.93 8.75
N LYS A 157 8.85 6.86 9.42
CA LYS A 157 7.98 5.73 9.80
C LYS A 157 6.88 6.17 10.77
N GLU A 158 7.21 6.93 11.80
CA GLU A 158 6.24 7.46 12.75
C GLU A 158 5.19 8.34 12.06
N THR A 159 5.63 9.22 11.16
CA THR A 159 4.73 10.06 10.37
C THR A 159 3.78 9.22 9.50
N LEU A 160 4.29 8.16 8.87
CA LEU A 160 3.47 7.23 8.09
C LEU A 160 2.46 6.51 8.98
N GLU A 161 2.87 5.99 10.12
CA GLU A 161 1.99 5.31 11.08
C GLU A 161 0.86 6.23 11.56
N GLU A 162 1.16 7.48 11.90
CA GLU A 162 0.15 8.48 12.29
C GLU A 162 -0.85 8.72 11.16
N ALA A 163 -0.37 8.95 9.94
CA ALA A 163 -1.22 9.19 8.78
C ALA A 163 -2.12 7.99 8.45
N LEU A 164 -1.61 6.76 8.56
CA LEU A 164 -2.39 5.55 8.34
C LEU A 164 -3.40 5.29 9.46
N THR A 165 -3.10 5.70 10.69
CA THR A 165 -4.04 5.60 11.81
C THR A 165 -5.25 6.51 11.60
N GLU A 166 -5.04 7.70 11.04
CA GLU A 166 -6.10 8.65 10.70
C GLU A 166 -6.87 8.29 9.42
N TYR A 167 -6.32 7.41 8.59
CA TYR A 167 -6.94 7.01 7.32
C TYR A 167 -8.23 6.22 7.56
N GLU A 168 -9.34 6.64 6.94
CA GLU A 168 -10.66 6.05 7.17
C GLU A 168 -10.98 4.85 6.26
N GLY A 169 -10.23 4.65 5.18
CA GLY A 169 -10.42 3.54 4.25
C GLY A 169 -9.85 2.21 4.76
N ALA A 170 -9.93 1.19 3.92
CA ALA A 170 -9.25 -0.08 4.16
C ALA A 170 -7.77 -0.02 3.76
N ILE A 171 -6.94 -0.77 4.45
CA ILE A 171 -5.51 -0.91 4.16
C ILE A 171 -5.17 -2.38 4.00
N VAL A 172 -4.42 -2.70 2.95
CA VAL A 172 -3.75 -3.99 2.78
C VAL A 172 -2.26 -3.71 2.57
N THR A 173 -1.43 -4.27 3.42
CA THR A 173 0.01 -4.04 3.37
C THR A 173 0.80 -5.33 3.38
N VAL A 174 1.86 -5.37 2.59
CA VAL A 174 2.93 -6.36 2.69
C VAL A 174 4.10 -5.70 3.37
N SER A 175 4.58 -6.24 4.49
CA SER A 175 5.71 -5.70 5.21
C SER A 175 6.47 -6.79 5.97
N HIS A 176 7.79 -6.65 6.06
CA HIS A 176 8.65 -7.41 6.97
C HIS A 176 8.91 -6.65 8.27
N ASP A 177 8.44 -5.42 8.38
CA ASP A 177 8.55 -4.60 9.59
C ASP A 177 7.45 -5.00 10.58
N ARG A 178 7.82 -5.83 11.57
CA ARG A 178 6.89 -6.36 12.57
C ARG A 178 6.25 -5.28 13.42
N TRP A 179 7.02 -4.26 13.78
CA TRP A 179 6.53 -3.13 14.56
C TRP A 179 5.45 -2.36 13.79
N PHE A 180 5.73 -2.07 12.52
CA PHE A 180 4.77 -1.42 11.64
C PHE A 180 3.46 -2.22 11.53
N LEU A 181 3.55 -3.54 11.32
CA LEU A 181 2.36 -4.41 11.27
C LEU A 181 1.58 -4.38 12.58
N ASP A 182 2.26 -4.42 13.72
CA ASP A 182 1.60 -4.34 15.04
C ASP A 182 0.81 -3.04 15.23
N GLN A 183 1.32 -1.92 14.74
CA GLN A 183 0.66 -0.62 14.87
C GLN A 183 -0.52 -0.43 13.92
N ILE A 184 -0.48 -1.01 12.75
CA ILE A 184 -1.39 -0.66 11.65
C ILE A 184 -2.48 -1.71 11.43
N VAL A 185 -2.20 -3.01 11.59
CA VAL A 185 -3.13 -4.05 11.17
C VAL A 185 -4.02 -4.57 12.30
N ASN A 186 -5.24 -5.00 11.93
CA ASN A 186 -6.18 -5.69 12.81
C ASN A 186 -6.48 -7.12 12.37
N GLN A 187 -5.90 -7.55 11.25
CA GLN A 187 -5.91 -8.95 10.82
C GLN A 187 -4.67 -9.27 9.97
N ILE A 188 -4.29 -10.53 10.00
CA ILE A 188 -3.17 -11.06 9.23
C ILE A 188 -3.72 -12.08 8.22
N TRP A 189 -3.28 -11.97 6.98
CA TRP A 189 -3.47 -12.97 5.94
C TRP A 189 -2.13 -13.66 5.68
N GLU A 190 -2.02 -14.90 6.11
CA GLU A 190 -0.85 -15.73 5.80
C GLU A 190 -1.06 -16.41 4.46
N LEU A 191 -0.19 -16.10 3.50
CA LEU A 191 -0.18 -16.70 2.18
C LEU A 191 0.90 -17.77 2.11
N GLN A 192 0.47 -19.02 1.97
CA GLN A 192 1.36 -20.16 1.83
C GLN A 192 0.77 -21.18 0.86
N ASP A 193 1.55 -21.56 -0.15
CA ASP A 193 1.19 -22.58 -1.13
C ASP A 193 -0.18 -22.35 -1.80
N GLY A 194 -0.51 -21.11 -2.07
CA GLY A 194 -1.76 -20.69 -2.70
C GLY A 194 -2.95 -20.56 -1.76
N ILE A 195 -2.78 -20.81 -0.49
CA ILE A 195 -3.83 -20.74 0.54
C ILE A 195 -3.62 -19.49 1.39
N VAL A 196 -4.71 -18.75 1.61
CA VAL A 196 -4.75 -17.62 2.52
C VAL A 196 -5.43 -18.05 3.81
N THR A 197 -4.68 -18.04 4.91
CA THR A 197 -5.22 -18.26 6.25
C THR A 197 -5.38 -16.93 6.97
N LYS A 198 -6.57 -16.65 7.49
CA LYS A 198 -6.90 -15.38 8.13
C LYS A 198 -6.78 -15.50 9.64
N TYR A 199 -6.07 -14.56 10.26
CA TYR A 199 -5.93 -14.44 11.72
C TYR A 199 -6.41 -13.04 12.12
N TYR A 200 -7.30 -12.97 13.09
CA TYR A 200 -7.79 -11.69 13.62
C TYR A 200 -6.90 -11.24 14.77
N GLY A 201 -6.53 -9.98 14.75
CA GLY A 201 -5.59 -9.35 15.67
C GLY A 201 -4.39 -8.73 14.95
N ASN A 202 -3.44 -8.26 15.71
CA ASN A 202 -2.20 -7.70 15.17
C ASN A 202 -1.13 -8.78 14.92
N TYR A 203 0.07 -8.37 14.54
CA TYR A 203 1.16 -9.32 14.27
C TYR A 203 1.58 -10.11 15.53
N THR A 204 1.59 -9.47 16.71
CA THR A 204 1.90 -10.14 17.99
C THR A 204 0.87 -11.21 18.33
N ASP A 205 -0.40 -10.98 18.03
CA ASP A 205 -1.46 -11.98 18.22
C ASP A 205 -1.30 -13.18 17.26
N TYR A 206 -0.88 -12.91 16.03
CA TYR A 206 -0.65 -13.94 15.00
C TYR A 206 0.46 -14.92 15.38
N ILE A 207 1.56 -14.45 15.98
CA ILE A 207 2.72 -15.29 16.32
C ILE A 207 2.58 -16.06 17.63
N ARG A 208 1.50 -15.86 18.41
CA ARG A 208 1.18 -16.63 19.63
C ARG A 208 0.45 -17.92 19.32
#